data_74b86023547a33ac0235a0ba28df998d
#
_entry.id   74b86023547a33ac0235a0ba28df998d
#
_cell.length_a   1.000
_cell.length_b   1.000
_cell.length_c   1.000
_cell.angle_alpha   90.00
_cell.angle_beta   90.00
_cell.angle_gamma   90.00
#
_symmetry.space_group_name_H-M   'P 1'
#
loop_
_entity.id
_entity.type
_entity.pdbx_description
1 polymer ?
#
loop_
_entity_poly.entity_id
_entity_poly.type
_entity_poly.pdbx_seq_one_letter_code
_entity_poly.pdbx_strand_id
1 'polypeptide(L)'
;MAEHEGALGAVYEAKGAEEVAALYDNWASTYDAEMAQFGYRHPSIGLALLARHLASGAAPLLDAGAGTGLIGEWLAIMGYPDVEALDISEGMLAVARSKNAYRAFHTLALGGPLPFADGYFAGVISTGVFTTGHVGAEGLDELIRICRPSGIIVLTVKNTVWEQGFAARIQQLVAARLVSIAEETPLYVSMPGEKGTTPSRGLVLKVLPR
;
A
#
# COMPACT_ATOMS: atom_id res chain seq x y z
N MET A 1 3.94 -20.97 -16.06
CA MET A 1 4.06 -21.66 -14.75
C MET A 1 3.80 -20.58 -13.69
N ALA A 2 3.00 -20.86 -12.69
CA ALA A 2 2.80 -19.90 -11.59
C ALA A 2 4.17 -19.52 -11.00
N GLU A 3 4.44 -18.23 -10.86
CA GLU A 3 5.69 -17.75 -10.27
C GLU A 3 5.75 -18.06 -8.76
N HIS A 4 4.59 -18.32 -8.13
CA HIS A 4 4.43 -18.55 -6.69
C HIS A 4 3.52 -19.76 -6.43
N GLU A 5 3.77 -20.47 -5.34
CA GLU A 5 2.94 -21.59 -4.86
C GLU A 5 2.02 -21.14 -3.70
N GLY A 6 0.98 -21.94 -3.40
CA GLY A 6 0.08 -21.71 -2.27
C GLY A 6 -0.84 -20.50 -2.41
N ALA A 7 -1.20 -19.88 -1.29
CA ALA A 7 -2.14 -18.75 -1.24
C ALA A 7 -1.66 -17.54 -2.03
N LEU A 8 -0.35 -17.23 -1.97
CA LEU A 8 0.24 -16.13 -2.72
C LEU A 8 0.09 -16.33 -4.23
N GLY A 9 0.33 -17.55 -4.74
CA GLY A 9 0.15 -17.85 -6.16
C GLY A 9 -1.30 -17.71 -6.60
N ALA A 10 -2.24 -18.20 -5.81
CA ALA A 10 -3.68 -18.07 -6.09
C ALA A 10 -4.12 -16.61 -6.20
N VAL A 11 -3.63 -15.74 -5.31
CA VAL A 11 -3.95 -14.29 -5.35
C VAL A 11 -3.41 -13.62 -6.61
N TYR A 12 -2.21 -13.98 -7.08
CA TYR A 12 -1.65 -13.41 -8.31
C TYR A 12 -2.34 -13.90 -9.60
N GLU A 13 -3.04 -15.03 -9.55
CA GLU A 13 -3.82 -15.57 -10.67
C GLU A 13 -5.29 -15.11 -10.67
N ALA A 14 -5.74 -14.46 -9.59
CA ALA A 14 -7.12 -14.03 -9.40
C ALA A 14 -7.58 -13.04 -10.48
N LYS A 15 -8.85 -13.17 -10.87
CA LYS A 15 -9.48 -12.34 -11.91
C LYS A 15 -10.53 -11.43 -11.28
N GLY A 16 -10.08 -10.24 -10.87
CA GLY A 16 -10.96 -9.19 -10.37
C GLY A 16 -11.03 -9.11 -8.84
N ALA A 17 -11.56 -7.98 -8.39
CA ALA A 17 -11.53 -7.55 -7.00
C ALA A 17 -12.24 -8.51 -6.02
N GLU A 18 -13.37 -9.11 -6.43
CA GLU A 18 -14.14 -10.02 -5.58
C GLU A 18 -13.37 -11.32 -5.30
N GLU A 19 -12.71 -11.88 -6.31
CA GLU A 19 -11.92 -13.10 -6.16
C GLU A 19 -10.67 -12.83 -5.30
N VAL A 20 -10.01 -11.69 -5.51
CA VAL A 20 -8.89 -11.23 -4.67
C VAL A 20 -9.32 -11.10 -3.21
N ALA A 21 -10.46 -10.46 -2.94
CA ALA A 21 -10.98 -10.31 -1.58
C ALA A 21 -11.23 -11.67 -0.91
N ALA A 22 -11.91 -12.59 -1.61
CA ALA A 22 -12.23 -13.92 -1.07
C ALA A 22 -10.97 -14.75 -0.76
N LEU A 23 -9.93 -14.66 -1.61
CA LEU A 23 -8.66 -15.34 -1.38
C LEU A 23 -7.93 -14.77 -0.16
N TYR A 24 -7.90 -13.45 0.00
CA TYR A 24 -7.33 -12.81 1.18
C TYR A 24 -8.13 -13.09 2.46
N ASP A 25 -9.47 -13.15 2.41
CA ASP A 25 -10.30 -13.55 3.54
C ASP A 25 -9.90 -14.94 4.06
N ASN A 26 -9.71 -15.89 3.15
CA ASN A 26 -9.28 -17.25 3.50
C ASN A 26 -7.85 -17.31 4.04
N TRP A 27 -6.98 -16.40 3.60
CA TRP A 27 -5.57 -16.38 3.98
C TRP A 27 -5.29 -15.59 5.27
N ALA A 28 -6.20 -14.75 5.70
CA ALA A 28 -5.99 -13.77 6.77
C ALA A 28 -5.40 -14.36 8.06
N SER A 29 -5.81 -15.58 8.45
CA SER A 29 -5.37 -16.20 9.71
C SER A 29 -3.92 -16.67 9.72
N THR A 30 -3.32 -16.95 8.56
CA THR A 30 -1.93 -17.46 8.43
C THR A 30 -0.99 -16.44 7.81
N TYR A 31 -1.53 -15.37 7.25
CA TYR A 31 -0.80 -14.37 6.45
C TYR A 31 0.44 -13.82 7.16
N ASP A 32 0.32 -13.35 8.39
CA ASP A 32 1.42 -12.73 9.13
C ASP A 32 2.59 -13.71 9.33
N ALA A 33 2.28 -14.97 9.67
CA ALA A 33 3.29 -16.01 9.87
C ALA A 33 4.02 -16.37 8.56
N GLU A 34 3.28 -16.48 7.45
CA GLU A 34 3.86 -16.78 6.14
C GLU A 34 4.71 -15.61 5.63
N MET A 35 4.24 -14.37 5.78
CA MET A 35 5.02 -13.18 5.42
C MET A 35 6.32 -13.08 6.23
N ALA A 36 6.28 -13.43 7.51
CA ALA A 36 7.47 -13.48 8.36
C ALA A 36 8.48 -14.54 7.86
N GLN A 37 8.01 -15.73 7.46
CA GLN A 37 8.84 -16.79 6.89
C GLN A 37 9.51 -16.37 5.57
N PHE A 38 8.80 -15.63 4.71
CA PHE A 38 9.35 -15.12 3.46
C PHE A 38 10.28 -13.92 3.66
N GLY A 39 10.37 -13.37 4.87
CA GLY A 39 11.16 -12.17 5.16
C GLY A 39 10.62 -10.93 4.46
N TYR A 40 9.30 -10.72 4.53
CA TYR A 40 8.56 -9.65 3.84
C TYR A 40 9.04 -8.25 4.23
N ARG A 41 9.51 -7.47 3.26
CA ARG A 41 10.23 -6.21 3.45
C ARG A 41 9.43 -4.95 3.14
N HIS A 42 8.33 -5.04 2.41
CA HIS A 42 7.53 -3.87 2.04
C HIS A 42 7.14 -3.02 3.26
N PRO A 43 6.64 -3.59 4.38
CA PRO A 43 6.31 -2.83 5.58
C PRO A 43 7.47 -2.00 6.10
N SER A 44 8.64 -2.61 6.31
CA SER A 44 9.82 -1.91 6.86
C SER A 44 10.33 -0.81 5.95
N ILE A 45 10.32 -1.04 4.62
CA ILE A 45 10.74 -0.04 3.64
C ILE A 45 9.74 1.11 3.60
N GLY A 46 8.43 0.83 3.57
CA GLY A 46 7.39 1.86 3.60
C GLY A 46 7.47 2.74 4.84
N LEU A 47 7.61 2.13 6.02
CA LEU A 47 7.77 2.85 7.29
C LEU A 47 9.03 3.73 7.30
N ALA A 48 10.16 3.22 6.81
CA ALA A 48 11.40 4.00 6.73
C ALA A 48 11.27 5.20 5.78
N LEU A 49 10.58 5.02 4.65
CA LEU A 49 10.29 6.11 3.71
C LEU A 49 9.35 7.15 4.35
N LEU A 50 8.28 6.71 5.00
CA LEU A 50 7.33 7.60 5.67
C LEU A 50 8.03 8.46 6.73
N ALA A 51 8.85 7.85 7.59
CA ALA A 51 9.56 8.54 8.66
C ALA A 51 10.51 9.64 8.16
N ARG A 52 11.07 9.48 6.96
CA ARG A 52 11.97 10.50 6.37
C ARG A 52 11.24 11.70 5.80
N HIS A 53 9.99 11.53 5.38
CA HIS A 53 9.27 12.53 4.59
C HIS A 53 8.06 13.13 5.28
N LEU A 54 7.52 12.48 6.31
CA LEU A 54 6.35 12.96 7.04
C LEU A 54 6.68 13.11 8.53
N ALA A 55 6.46 14.29 9.05
CA ALA A 55 6.72 14.57 10.46
C ALA A 55 5.84 13.71 11.38
N SER A 56 6.40 13.25 12.50
CA SER A 56 5.64 12.65 13.60
C SER A 56 4.52 13.59 14.05
N GLY A 57 3.39 13.05 14.45
CA GLY A 57 2.19 13.81 14.79
C GLY A 57 1.31 14.20 13.60
N ALA A 58 1.75 13.95 12.35
CA ALA A 58 0.88 14.16 11.19
C ALA A 58 -0.36 13.26 11.26
N ALA A 59 -1.53 13.84 11.04
CA ALA A 59 -2.82 13.17 11.16
C ALA A 59 -3.89 13.83 10.28
N PRO A 60 -4.93 13.10 9.86
CA PRO A 60 -5.00 11.63 9.85
C PRO A 60 -4.11 11.00 8.76
N LEU A 61 -3.75 9.74 8.92
CA LEU A 61 -3.06 8.95 7.90
C LEU A 61 -3.99 7.86 7.36
N LEU A 62 -3.78 7.45 6.11
CA LEU A 62 -4.40 6.28 5.52
C LEU A 62 -3.34 5.19 5.28
N ASP A 63 -3.57 4.00 5.82
CA ASP A 63 -2.92 2.76 5.42
C ASP A 63 -3.80 2.11 4.34
N ALA A 64 -3.42 2.30 3.08
CA ALA A 64 -4.19 1.90 1.91
C ALA A 64 -3.75 0.51 1.43
N GLY A 65 -4.60 -0.49 1.64
CA GLY A 65 -4.26 -1.89 1.55
C GLY A 65 -3.57 -2.38 2.83
N ALA A 66 -4.23 -2.10 3.97
CA ALA A 66 -3.67 -2.37 5.30
C ALA A 66 -3.48 -3.86 5.59
N GLY A 67 -4.22 -4.73 4.88
CA GLY A 67 -4.23 -6.17 5.12
C GLY A 67 -4.54 -6.50 6.58
N THR A 68 -3.74 -7.35 7.16
CA THR A 68 -3.81 -7.71 8.59
C THR A 68 -3.30 -6.62 9.54
N GLY A 69 -2.90 -5.45 9.02
CA GLY A 69 -2.41 -4.35 9.84
C GLY A 69 -0.96 -4.51 10.31
N LEU A 70 -0.09 -5.07 9.49
CA LEU A 70 1.34 -5.28 9.82
C LEU A 70 2.07 -4.00 10.22
N ILE A 71 1.66 -2.84 9.73
CA ILE A 71 2.35 -1.56 10.01
C ILE A 71 1.63 -0.69 11.04
N GLY A 72 0.39 -1.03 11.42
CA GLY A 72 -0.42 -0.15 12.28
C GLY A 72 0.22 0.16 13.64
N GLU A 73 0.70 -0.87 14.34
CA GLU A 73 1.38 -0.70 15.62
C GLU A 73 2.66 0.13 15.48
N TRP A 74 3.43 -0.10 14.42
CA TRP A 74 4.65 0.67 14.15
C TRP A 74 4.35 2.13 13.86
N LEU A 75 3.27 2.44 13.14
CA LEU A 75 2.84 3.81 12.91
C LEU A 75 2.52 4.53 14.23
N ALA A 76 1.83 3.85 15.16
CA ALA A 76 1.54 4.39 16.48
C ALA A 76 2.83 4.64 17.28
N ILE A 77 3.77 3.67 17.32
CA ILE A 77 5.09 3.80 17.98
C ILE A 77 5.90 4.95 17.37
N MET A 78 5.83 5.15 16.05
CA MET A 78 6.50 6.25 15.35
C MET A 78 5.86 7.63 15.59
N GLY A 79 4.76 7.68 16.35
CA GLY A 79 4.10 8.91 16.74
C GLY A 79 3.06 9.42 15.75
N TYR A 80 2.46 8.54 14.95
CA TYR A 80 1.29 8.86 14.13
C TYR A 80 0.02 8.42 14.87
N PRO A 81 -0.71 9.36 15.54
CA PRO A 81 -1.73 9.01 16.53
C PRO A 81 -3.08 8.64 15.92
N ASP A 82 -3.26 8.90 14.65
CA ASP A 82 -4.57 8.84 13.97
C ASP A 82 -4.40 8.21 12.59
N VAL A 83 -4.55 6.88 12.55
CA VAL A 83 -4.40 6.08 11.33
C VAL A 83 -5.70 5.36 11.02
N GLU A 84 -6.14 5.43 9.77
CA GLU A 84 -7.28 4.68 9.25
C GLU A 84 -6.78 3.58 8.32
N ALA A 85 -7.39 2.39 8.42
CA ALA A 85 -7.09 1.24 7.58
C ALA A 85 -8.11 1.12 6.44
N LEU A 86 -7.64 0.90 5.23
CA LEU A 86 -8.46 0.55 4.09
C LEU A 86 -7.94 -0.75 3.47
N ASP A 87 -8.83 -1.72 3.27
CA ASP A 87 -8.53 -2.95 2.54
C ASP A 87 -9.78 -3.48 1.84
N ILE A 88 -9.61 -4.29 0.81
CA ILE A 88 -10.70 -4.94 0.10
C ILE A 88 -11.25 -6.15 0.87
N SER A 89 -10.42 -6.79 1.69
CA SER A 89 -10.72 -8.01 2.45
C SER A 89 -11.21 -7.68 3.85
N GLU A 90 -12.44 -8.05 4.16
CA GLU A 90 -12.99 -7.92 5.50
C GLU A 90 -12.30 -8.88 6.49
N GLY A 91 -11.90 -10.07 6.02
CA GLY A 91 -11.14 -11.03 6.82
C GLY A 91 -9.79 -10.47 7.27
N MET A 92 -9.07 -9.82 6.36
CA MET A 92 -7.83 -9.11 6.69
C MET A 92 -8.06 -7.99 7.71
N LEU A 93 -9.06 -7.14 7.49
CA LEU A 93 -9.42 -6.07 8.42
C LEU A 93 -9.89 -6.60 9.78
N ALA A 94 -10.52 -7.75 9.86
CA ALA A 94 -10.88 -8.38 11.13
C ALA A 94 -9.63 -8.72 11.97
N VAL A 95 -8.56 -9.22 11.33
CA VAL A 95 -7.27 -9.42 11.99
C VAL A 95 -6.66 -8.07 12.41
N ALA A 96 -6.67 -7.07 11.53
CA ALA A 96 -6.16 -5.74 11.84
C ALA A 96 -6.88 -5.09 13.03
N ARG A 97 -8.21 -5.26 13.14
CA ARG A 97 -9.00 -4.77 14.29
C ARG A 97 -8.53 -5.35 15.61
N SER A 98 -8.15 -6.63 15.63
CA SER A 98 -7.67 -7.29 16.85
C SER A 98 -6.38 -6.68 17.40
N LYS A 99 -5.60 -6.00 16.55
CA LYS A 99 -4.34 -5.34 16.92
C LYS A 99 -4.53 -3.95 17.57
N ASN A 100 -5.75 -3.38 17.51
CA ASN A 100 -6.12 -2.10 18.13
C ASN A 100 -5.21 -0.91 17.75
N ALA A 101 -4.69 -0.90 16.52
CA ALA A 101 -3.73 0.11 16.06
C ALA A 101 -4.35 1.18 15.15
N TYR A 102 -5.60 1.02 14.72
CA TYR A 102 -6.28 1.92 13.80
C TYR A 102 -7.53 2.53 14.42
N ARG A 103 -7.80 3.79 14.08
CA ARG A 103 -9.00 4.50 14.51
C ARG A 103 -10.26 4.07 13.76
N ALA A 104 -10.12 3.80 12.46
CA ALA A 104 -11.23 3.43 11.58
C ALA A 104 -10.80 2.38 10.56
N PHE A 105 -11.81 1.64 10.04
CA PHE A 105 -11.60 0.57 9.07
C PHE A 105 -12.59 0.73 7.94
N HIS A 106 -12.11 0.64 6.70
CA HIS A 106 -12.87 0.83 5.48
C HIS A 106 -12.70 -0.38 4.57
N THR A 107 -13.76 -1.16 4.37
CA THR A 107 -13.75 -2.29 3.41
C THR A 107 -14.05 -1.74 2.03
N LEU A 108 -13.01 -1.37 1.30
CA LEU A 108 -13.07 -0.68 0.00
C LEU A 108 -11.96 -1.16 -0.93
N ALA A 109 -12.24 -1.20 -2.23
CA ALA A 109 -11.25 -1.45 -3.26
C ALA A 109 -10.55 -0.15 -3.69
N LEU A 110 -9.24 -0.19 -3.89
CA LEU A 110 -8.49 0.86 -4.59
C LEU A 110 -8.73 0.75 -6.11
N GLY A 111 -8.55 1.88 -6.81
CA GLY A 111 -8.75 1.96 -8.26
C GLY A 111 -10.11 2.51 -8.68
N GLY A 112 -11.04 2.69 -7.74
CA GLY A 112 -12.31 3.37 -7.92
C GLY A 112 -12.47 4.55 -6.96
N PRO A 113 -13.61 5.29 -7.03
CA PRO A 113 -13.88 6.43 -6.15
C PRO A 113 -13.88 6.04 -4.68
N LEU A 114 -13.22 6.83 -3.83
CA LEU A 114 -13.17 6.64 -2.40
C LEU A 114 -14.06 7.68 -1.67
N PRO A 115 -14.81 7.30 -0.62
CA PRO A 115 -15.78 8.16 0.06
C PRO A 115 -15.11 9.14 1.05
N PHE A 116 -13.93 9.65 0.71
CA PHE A 116 -13.21 10.64 1.50
C PHE A 116 -13.24 12.01 0.81
N ALA A 117 -13.23 13.07 1.60
CA ALA A 117 -13.11 14.42 1.09
C ALA A 117 -11.74 14.66 0.44
N ASP A 118 -11.66 15.62 -0.48
CA ASP A 118 -10.39 16.08 -1.06
C ASP A 118 -9.47 16.58 0.05
N GLY A 119 -8.22 16.12 0.03
CA GLY A 119 -7.20 16.58 0.97
C GLY A 119 -7.43 16.20 2.42
N TYR A 120 -8.21 15.16 2.70
CA TYR A 120 -8.53 14.72 4.06
C TYR A 120 -7.31 14.20 4.82
N PHE A 121 -6.48 13.37 4.18
CA PHE A 121 -5.34 12.72 4.83
C PHE A 121 -4.06 13.58 4.78
N ALA A 122 -3.34 13.63 5.87
CA ALA A 122 -2.01 14.24 5.94
C ALA A 122 -0.95 13.43 5.19
N GLY A 123 -1.15 12.14 5.11
CA GLY A 123 -0.33 11.22 4.35
C GLY A 123 -1.05 9.90 4.09
N VAL A 124 -0.56 9.21 3.07
CA VAL A 124 -1.01 7.88 2.67
C VAL A 124 0.20 6.97 2.61
N ILE A 125 0.07 5.76 3.16
CA ILE A 125 1.06 4.70 2.99
C ILE A 125 0.36 3.50 2.36
N SER A 126 0.98 2.87 1.36
CA SER A 126 0.46 1.69 0.68
C SER A 126 1.60 0.72 0.36
N THR A 127 1.67 -0.35 1.12
CA THR A 127 2.75 -1.34 1.04
C THR A 127 2.25 -2.69 0.56
N GLY A 128 2.84 -3.22 -0.52
CA GLY A 128 2.49 -4.54 -1.05
C GLY A 128 1.20 -4.59 -1.87
N VAL A 129 0.65 -3.45 -2.25
CA VAL A 129 -0.62 -3.33 -2.99
C VAL A 129 -0.41 -3.22 -4.50
N PHE A 130 0.55 -2.40 -4.94
CA PHE A 130 0.83 -2.21 -6.36
C PHE A 130 1.68 -3.36 -6.90
N THR A 131 1.02 -4.52 -7.05
CA THR A 131 1.62 -5.78 -7.48
C THR A 131 0.80 -6.41 -8.61
N THR A 132 1.35 -7.42 -9.29
CA THR A 132 0.66 -8.12 -10.39
C THR A 132 -0.67 -8.71 -9.91
N GLY A 133 -1.74 -8.51 -10.68
CA GLY A 133 -3.08 -9.03 -10.36
C GLY A 133 -3.89 -8.18 -9.37
N HIS A 134 -3.32 -7.12 -8.82
CA HIS A 134 -3.99 -6.20 -7.90
C HIS A 134 -4.27 -4.84 -8.57
N VAL A 135 -3.95 -3.75 -7.87
CA VAL A 135 -4.17 -2.38 -8.32
C VAL A 135 -2.98 -1.91 -9.17
N GLY A 136 -3.28 -1.30 -10.31
CA GLY A 136 -2.33 -0.64 -11.17
C GLY A 136 -2.27 0.88 -10.94
N ALA A 137 -1.90 1.61 -11.99
CA ALA A 137 -1.74 3.06 -11.93
C ALA A 137 -3.07 3.82 -11.68
N GLU A 138 -4.21 3.20 -11.93
CA GLU A 138 -5.54 3.74 -11.67
C GLU A 138 -5.80 4.05 -10.18
N GLY A 139 -5.11 3.35 -9.27
CA GLY A 139 -5.21 3.63 -7.84
C GLY A 139 -4.61 4.97 -7.41
N LEU A 140 -3.76 5.59 -8.24
CA LEU A 140 -3.05 6.81 -7.87
C LEU A 140 -3.95 8.04 -7.76
N ASP A 141 -4.94 8.17 -8.64
CA ASP A 141 -5.72 9.40 -8.77
C ASP A 141 -6.50 9.73 -7.50
N GLU A 142 -7.15 8.72 -6.92
CA GLU A 142 -7.89 8.89 -5.68
C GLU A 142 -6.96 9.08 -4.48
N LEU A 143 -5.83 8.35 -4.40
CA LEU A 143 -4.86 8.57 -3.32
C LEU A 143 -4.30 10.01 -3.35
N ILE A 144 -4.08 10.58 -4.54
CA ILE A 144 -3.65 11.98 -4.71
C ILE A 144 -4.77 12.95 -4.34
N ARG A 145 -6.03 12.64 -4.71
CA ARG A 145 -7.18 13.49 -4.40
C ARG A 145 -7.41 13.61 -2.89
N ILE A 146 -7.40 12.47 -2.19
CA ILE A 146 -7.68 12.41 -0.75
C ILE A 146 -6.50 12.84 0.12
N CYS A 147 -5.28 12.89 -0.42
CA CYS A 147 -4.10 13.39 0.28
C CYS A 147 -4.04 14.93 0.16
N ARG A 148 -3.83 15.61 1.28
CA ARG A 148 -3.81 17.09 1.31
C ARG A 148 -2.63 17.68 0.53
N PRO A 149 -2.72 18.94 0.09
CA PRO A 149 -1.59 19.67 -0.43
C PRO A 149 -0.40 19.62 0.54
N SER A 150 0.79 19.39 0.00
CA SER A 150 2.03 19.11 0.73
C SER A 150 2.05 17.81 1.53
N GLY A 151 1.00 17.00 1.49
CA GLY A 151 0.96 15.66 2.06
C GLY A 151 1.87 14.69 1.30
N ILE A 152 2.15 13.57 1.95
CA ILE A 152 3.09 12.55 1.46
C ILE A 152 2.34 11.26 1.15
N ILE A 153 2.66 10.66 0.01
CA ILE A 153 2.17 9.35 -0.38
C ILE A 153 3.38 8.42 -0.51
N VAL A 154 3.42 7.37 0.29
CA VAL A 154 4.46 6.34 0.24
C VAL A 154 3.89 5.08 -0.39
N LEU A 155 4.56 4.57 -1.42
CA LEU A 155 4.14 3.38 -2.16
C LEU A 155 5.29 2.38 -2.24
N THR A 156 4.96 1.09 -2.25
CA THR A 156 5.85 0.06 -2.76
C THR A 156 5.26 -0.54 -4.02
N VAL A 157 6.04 -0.56 -5.09
CA VAL A 157 5.56 -0.93 -6.43
C VAL A 157 6.42 -2.05 -7.00
N LYS A 158 5.80 -3.13 -7.45
CA LYS A 158 6.48 -4.25 -8.12
C LYS A 158 7.00 -3.79 -9.49
N ASN A 159 8.21 -4.21 -9.87
CA ASN A 159 8.84 -3.74 -11.11
C ASN A 159 8.02 -4.10 -12.36
N THR A 160 7.33 -5.24 -12.36
CA THR A 160 6.41 -5.62 -13.43
C THR A 160 5.28 -4.59 -13.62
N VAL A 161 4.66 -4.13 -12.53
CA VAL A 161 3.61 -3.09 -12.56
C VAL A 161 4.19 -1.74 -12.98
N TRP A 162 5.40 -1.42 -12.51
CA TRP A 162 6.12 -0.21 -12.90
C TRP A 162 6.31 -0.11 -14.42
N GLU A 163 6.75 -1.18 -15.04
CA GLU A 163 6.98 -1.24 -16.49
C GLU A 163 5.69 -1.31 -17.31
N GLN A 164 4.59 -1.82 -16.75
CA GLN A 164 3.29 -1.94 -17.40
C GLN A 164 2.45 -0.65 -17.40
N GLY A 165 3.07 0.52 -17.22
CA GLY A 165 2.42 1.82 -17.36
C GLY A 165 2.42 2.67 -16.10
N PHE A 166 2.77 2.12 -14.92
CA PHE A 166 2.81 2.89 -13.68
C PHE A 166 3.83 4.04 -13.77
N ALA A 167 5.04 3.78 -14.31
CA ALA A 167 6.06 4.80 -14.54
C ALA A 167 5.54 5.94 -15.44
N ALA A 168 4.86 5.59 -16.54
CA ALA A 168 4.31 6.57 -17.45
C ALA A 168 3.23 7.42 -16.77
N ARG A 169 2.37 6.82 -15.92
CA ARG A 169 1.38 7.57 -15.15
C ARG A 169 2.02 8.52 -14.16
N ILE A 170 3.06 8.12 -13.43
CA ILE A 170 3.81 9.01 -12.53
C ILE A 170 4.36 10.21 -13.32
N GLN A 171 4.96 9.99 -14.49
CA GLN A 171 5.48 11.09 -15.31
C GLN A 171 4.37 12.06 -15.75
N GLN A 172 3.19 11.56 -16.13
CA GLN A 172 2.03 12.41 -16.46
C GLN A 172 1.58 13.25 -15.26
N LEU A 173 1.50 12.66 -14.07
CA LEU A 173 1.10 13.34 -12.85
C LEU A 173 2.10 14.43 -12.44
N VAL A 174 3.41 14.17 -12.63
CA VAL A 174 4.48 15.15 -12.40
C VAL A 174 4.40 16.28 -13.43
N ALA A 175 4.21 15.97 -14.72
CA ALA A 175 4.06 16.96 -15.77
C ALA A 175 2.82 17.85 -15.57
N ALA A 176 1.73 17.27 -15.07
CA ALA A 176 0.51 17.99 -14.69
C ALA A 176 0.64 18.79 -13.38
N ARG A 177 1.79 18.76 -12.71
CA ARG A 177 2.05 19.41 -11.42
C ARG A 177 1.07 19.00 -10.32
N LEU A 178 0.59 17.77 -10.32
CA LEU A 178 -0.23 17.21 -9.25
C LEU A 178 0.63 16.66 -8.12
N VAL A 179 1.79 16.09 -8.46
CA VAL A 179 2.76 15.56 -7.52
C VAL A 179 4.19 15.90 -7.92
N SER A 180 5.12 15.75 -6.97
CA SER A 180 6.56 15.64 -7.25
C SER A 180 7.09 14.35 -6.64
N ILE A 181 8.11 13.74 -7.26
CA ILE A 181 8.82 12.60 -6.69
C ILE A 181 9.78 13.15 -5.63
N ALA A 182 9.56 12.81 -4.37
CA ALA A 182 10.42 13.18 -3.26
C ALA A 182 11.57 12.18 -3.07
N GLU A 183 11.30 10.89 -3.27
CA GLU A 183 12.30 9.83 -3.19
C GLU A 183 11.87 8.61 -4.02
N GLU A 184 12.83 7.93 -4.62
CA GLU A 184 12.70 6.60 -5.22
C GLU A 184 13.87 5.73 -4.75
N THR A 185 13.59 4.53 -4.26
CA THR A 185 14.64 3.61 -3.82
C THR A 185 15.26 2.87 -4.99
N PRO A 186 16.48 2.34 -4.86
CA PRO A 186 16.92 1.26 -5.72
C PRO A 186 15.96 0.07 -5.68
N LEU A 187 16.02 -0.79 -6.70
CA LEU A 187 15.27 -2.04 -6.72
C LEU A 187 15.71 -2.95 -5.58
N TYR A 188 14.75 -3.61 -4.95
CA TYR A 188 14.98 -4.57 -3.87
C TYR A 188 14.08 -5.80 -4.01
N VAL A 189 14.52 -6.92 -3.45
CA VAL A 189 13.71 -8.14 -3.34
C VAL A 189 12.82 -8.03 -2.11
N SER A 190 11.50 -8.06 -2.32
CA SER A 190 10.51 -7.85 -1.24
C SER A 190 10.34 -9.06 -0.33
N MET A 191 10.52 -10.27 -0.86
CA MET A 191 10.39 -11.55 -0.14
C MET A 191 11.57 -12.45 -0.50
N PRO A 192 12.73 -12.32 0.16
CA PRO A 192 13.92 -13.08 -0.19
C PRO A 192 13.80 -14.58 0.10
N GLY A 193 12.86 -14.99 0.95
CA GLY A 193 12.57 -16.41 1.20
C GLY A 193 11.66 -17.05 0.14
N GLU A 194 11.07 -16.26 -0.76
CA GLU A 194 10.17 -16.73 -1.81
C GLU A 194 10.89 -16.81 -3.15
N LYS A 195 10.81 -17.96 -3.82
CA LYS A 195 11.41 -18.16 -5.15
C LYS A 195 10.60 -17.44 -6.23
N GLY A 196 11.28 -16.81 -7.19
CA GLY A 196 10.62 -16.16 -8.31
C GLY A 196 10.10 -14.73 -8.01
N THR A 197 10.38 -14.20 -6.82
CA THR A 197 9.96 -12.83 -6.47
C THR A 197 10.63 -11.81 -7.39
N THR A 198 9.82 -11.09 -8.17
CA THR A 198 10.31 -9.97 -8.98
C THR A 198 10.65 -8.78 -8.09
N PRO A 199 11.68 -7.99 -8.44
CA PRO A 199 12.08 -6.83 -7.65
C PRO A 199 10.95 -5.79 -7.53
N SER A 200 11.03 -5.00 -6.48
CA SER A 200 10.15 -3.88 -6.20
C SER A 200 10.95 -2.60 -5.93
N ARG A 201 10.29 -1.47 -5.92
CA ARG A 201 10.83 -0.18 -5.47
C ARG A 201 9.91 0.49 -4.48
N GLY A 202 10.47 1.33 -3.63
CA GLY A 202 9.73 2.29 -2.82
C GLY A 202 9.69 3.63 -3.55
N LEU A 203 8.56 4.30 -3.48
CA LEU A 203 8.32 5.60 -4.09
C LEU A 203 7.67 6.53 -3.08
N VAL A 204 8.18 7.75 -2.99
CA VAL A 204 7.58 8.82 -2.19
C VAL A 204 7.14 9.95 -3.11
N LEU A 205 5.86 10.24 -3.08
CA LEU A 205 5.27 11.36 -3.78
C LEU A 205 4.87 12.45 -2.80
N LYS A 206 5.13 13.70 -3.15
CA LYS A 206 4.58 14.87 -2.45
C LYS A 206 3.48 15.46 -3.30
N VAL A 207 2.28 15.59 -2.74
CA VAL A 207 1.14 16.25 -3.39
C VAL A 207 1.40 17.74 -3.47
N LEU A 208 1.25 18.32 -4.67
CA LEU A 208 1.48 19.75 -4.89
C LEU A 208 0.19 20.55 -4.65
N PRO A 209 0.29 21.82 -4.20
CA PRO A 209 -0.85 22.73 -4.15
C PRO A 209 -1.46 22.91 -5.55
N ARG A 210 -2.79 22.84 -5.60
CA ARG A 210 -3.57 23.13 -6.81
C ARG A 210 -3.81 24.63 -6.93
#